data_08eb6dc0283b2fd36b1702fa89e47150
#
_entry.id   08eb6dc0283b2fd36b1702fa89e47150
#
_cell.length_a   1.000
_cell.length_b   1.000
_cell.length_c   1.000
_cell.angle_alpha   90.00
_cell.angle_beta   90.00
_cell.angle_gamma   90.00
#
_symmetry.space_group_name_H-M   'P 1'
#
loop_
_entity.id
_entity.type
_entity.pdbx_description
1 polymer ?
#
loop_
_entity_poly.entity_id
_entity_poly.type
_entity_poly.pdbx_seq_one_letter_code
_entity_poly.pdbx_strand_id
1 'polypeptide(L)'
;CYRGCRFCQAGFIYRPVRKRSVETLTRQACALIENTGYGEVSLNSLSTGDYGKLSDLLKSLKGALPPEVTLALPSLRVDSFDGEFAQDSRKTSLTFAPEAGTQRLRDVINKDITEDEILKAAESAFDAGYSAVKLYFMLGLPTETDEDLQGICDICEKIRAVYARKKRQKALRISVSAATFVPKPFTPFQWERQADEAEVAYKQDYLIKHLPRGVKFSWSAYYPSFLEAVLARGDRRLGTVIAAAYKNG
;
A
#
# COMPACT_ATOMS: atom_id res chain seq x y z
N CYS A 1 -12.26 -0.68 -7.02
CA CYS A 1 -12.32 -0.52 -5.55
C CYS A 1 -13.63 0.18 -5.17
N TYR A 2 -14.33 -0.32 -4.16
CA TYR A 2 -15.56 0.31 -3.64
C TYR A 2 -15.30 1.22 -2.43
N ARG A 3 -14.06 1.20 -1.91
CA ARG A 3 -13.64 2.05 -0.80
C ARG A 3 -13.69 3.52 -1.21
N GLY A 4 -13.86 4.39 -0.25
CA GLY A 4 -14.02 5.82 -0.47
C GLY A 4 -12.86 6.66 0.06
N CYS A 5 -11.61 6.16 0.00
CA CYS A 5 -10.44 6.91 0.46
C CYS A 5 -10.37 8.25 -0.28
N ARG A 6 -10.37 9.37 0.46
CA ARG A 6 -10.57 10.73 -0.09
C ARG A 6 -9.44 11.22 -1.00
N PHE A 7 -8.27 10.56 -0.95
CA PHE A 7 -7.11 10.87 -1.78
C PHE A 7 -7.01 10.01 -3.05
N CYS A 8 -7.81 8.92 -3.16
CA CYS A 8 -7.56 7.87 -4.14
C CYS A 8 -8.55 7.92 -5.30
N GLN A 9 -8.09 8.12 -6.52
CA GLN A 9 -8.91 8.09 -7.74
C GLN A 9 -9.59 6.74 -7.97
N ALA A 10 -8.98 5.63 -7.54
CA ALA A 10 -9.49 4.29 -7.79
C ALA A 10 -10.92 4.06 -7.26
N GLY A 11 -11.26 4.66 -6.13
CA GLY A 11 -12.59 4.59 -5.54
C GLY A 11 -13.66 5.46 -6.21
N PHE A 12 -13.28 6.35 -7.12
CA PHE A 12 -14.16 7.32 -7.77
C PHE A 12 -14.24 7.11 -9.27
N ILE A 13 -13.11 6.98 -9.97
CA ILE A 13 -13.05 6.88 -11.43
C ILE A 13 -13.45 5.48 -11.92
N TYR A 14 -13.02 4.43 -11.20
CA TYR A 14 -13.21 3.03 -11.62
C TYR A 14 -14.50 2.42 -11.07
N ARG A 15 -15.59 3.14 -11.14
CA ARG A 15 -16.94 2.63 -10.79
C ARG A 15 -17.74 2.34 -12.05
N PRO A 16 -18.64 1.32 -12.06
CA PRO A 16 -18.91 0.35 -11.00
C PRO A 16 -17.78 -0.67 -10.82
N VAL A 17 -17.71 -1.29 -9.63
CA VAL A 17 -16.77 -2.39 -9.38
C VAL A 17 -17.20 -3.60 -10.20
N ARG A 18 -16.29 -4.13 -11.01
CA ARG A 18 -16.51 -5.29 -11.87
C ARG A 18 -15.68 -6.46 -11.36
N LYS A 19 -16.34 -7.58 -11.08
CA LYS A 19 -15.69 -8.81 -10.62
C LYS A 19 -15.79 -9.88 -11.70
N ARG A 20 -14.75 -10.66 -11.89
CA ARG A 20 -14.74 -11.88 -12.69
C ARG A 20 -15.10 -13.07 -11.81
N SER A 21 -15.68 -14.13 -12.37
CA SER A 21 -15.96 -15.36 -11.63
C SER A 21 -14.65 -16.15 -11.38
N VAL A 22 -14.67 -17.04 -10.39
CA VAL A 22 -13.57 -17.93 -10.05
C VAL A 22 -13.18 -18.77 -11.28
N GLU A 23 -14.15 -19.33 -11.98
CA GLU A 23 -13.97 -20.18 -13.17
C GLU A 23 -13.28 -19.40 -14.29
N THR A 24 -13.69 -18.14 -14.52
CA THR A 24 -13.07 -17.28 -15.54
C THR A 24 -11.62 -16.98 -15.19
N LEU A 25 -11.33 -16.63 -13.93
CA LEU A 25 -9.96 -16.31 -13.49
C LEU A 25 -9.06 -17.53 -13.55
N THR A 26 -9.55 -18.70 -13.12
CA THR A 26 -8.79 -19.95 -13.18
C THR A 26 -8.47 -20.33 -14.63
N ARG A 27 -9.45 -20.29 -15.52
CA ARG A 27 -9.21 -20.56 -16.96
C ARG A 27 -8.19 -19.59 -17.56
N GLN A 28 -8.26 -18.30 -17.23
CA GLN A 28 -7.31 -17.30 -17.72
C GLN A 28 -5.90 -17.56 -17.20
N ALA A 29 -5.75 -17.94 -15.92
CA ALA A 29 -4.46 -18.26 -15.35
C ALA A 29 -3.82 -19.49 -16.03
N CYS A 30 -4.57 -20.56 -16.24
CA CYS A 30 -4.09 -21.74 -16.95
C CYS A 30 -3.64 -21.38 -18.37
N ALA A 31 -4.46 -20.66 -19.12
CA ALA A 31 -4.11 -20.23 -20.48
C ALA A 31 -2.87 -19.32 -20.52
N LEU A 32 -2.67 -18.45 -19.52
CA LEU A 32 -1.46 -17.63 -19.41
C LEU A 32 -0.22 -18.49 -19.23
N ILE A 33 -0.24 -19.46 -18.32
CA ILE A 33 0.89 -20.38 -18.08
C ILE A 33 1.19 -21.21 -19.31
N GLU A 34 0.17 -21.82 -19.91
CA GLU A 34 0.32 -22.65 -21.13
C GLU A 34 0.95 -21.85 -22.30
N ASN A 35 0.51 -20.61 -22.51
CA ASN A 35 0.96 -19.80 -23.66
C ASN A 35 2.28 -19.06 -23.42
N THR A 36 2.71 -18.89 -22.17
CA THR A 36 3.90 -18.08 -21.85
C THR A 36 5.04 -18.88 -21.24
N GLY A 37 4.76 -20.03 -20.62
CA GLY A 37 5.74 -20.84 -19.91
C GLY A 37 6.26 -20.22 -18.62
N TYR A 38 5.62 -19.15 -18.08
CA TYR A 38 6.03 -18.57 -16.79
C TYR A 38 5.73 -19.49 -15.63
N GLY A 39 6.61 -19.49 -14.63
CA GLY A 39 6.47 -20.25 -13.37
C GLY A 39 5.76 -19.49 -12.24
N GLU A 40 5.15 -18.33 -12.52
CA GLU A 40 4.45 -17.53 -11.51
C GLU A 40 3.20 -16.86 -12.09
N VAL A 41 2.11 -16.89 -11.32
CA VAL A 41 0.89 -16.10 -11.57
C VAL A 41 0.67 -15.12 -10.43
N SER A 42 0.53 -13.84 -10.77
CA SER A 42 0.26 -12.77 -9.80
C SER A 42 -1.17 -12.29 -9.92
N LEU A 43 -1.92 -12.30 -8.79
CA LEU A 43 -3.28 -11.78 -8.71
C LEU A 43 -3.27 -10.29 -8.38
N ASN A 44 -3.40 -9.44 -9.40
CA ASN A 44 -3.36 -7.99 -9.23
C ASN A 44 -4.75 -7.35 -9.40
N SER A 45 -5.12 -6.50 -8.45
CA SER A 45 -6.32 -5.66 -8.52
C SER A 45 -6.18 -4.41 -7.66
N LEU A 46 -7.14 -3.50 -7.75
CA LEU A 46 -7.19 -2.31 -6.88
C LEU A 46 -7.45 -2.65 -5.39
N SER A 47 -7.99 -3.82 -5.10
CA SER A 47 -8.22 -4.32 -3.74
C SER A 47 -8.51 -5.82 -3.79
N THR A 48 -7.47 -6.63 -3.81
CA THR A 48 -7.58 -8.08 -3.98
C THR A 48 -8.30 -8.74 -2.80
N GLY A 49 -8.06 -8.28 -1.57
CA GLY A 49 -8.76 -8.77 -0.38
C GLY A 49 -10.28 -8.56 -0.40
N ASP A 50 -10.77 -7.55 -1.13
CA ASP A 50 -12.20 -7.25 -1.26
C ASP A 50 -12.91 -8.11 -2.34
N TYR A 51 -12.25 -9.09 -2.92
CA TYR A 51 -12.86 -9.92 -3.96
C TYR A 51 -14.02 -10.78 -3.45
N GLY A 52 -14.05 -11.14 -2.18
CA GLY A 52 -15.13 -11.89 -1.51
C GLY A 52 -15.14 -13.40 -1.79
N LYS A 53 -14.44 -13.86 -2.83
CA LYS A 53 -14.24 -15.29 -3.18
C LYS A 53 -12.77 -15.62 -3.33
N LEU A 54 -11.89 -14.92 -2.60
CA LEU A 54 -10.45 -15.08 -2.74
C LEU A 54 -10.00 -16.50 -2.34
N SER A 55 -10.55 -17.02 -1.24
CA SER A 55 -10.27 -18.38 -0.78
C SER A 55 -10.61 -19.43 -1.82
N ASP A 56 -11.84 -19.34 -2.42
CA ASP A 56 -12.27 -20.25 -3.46
C ASP A 56 -11.40 -20.16 -4.72
N LEU A 57 -11.01 -18.92 -5.09
CA LEU A 57 -10.12 -18.69 -6.22
C LEU A 57 -8.75 -19.33 -5.99
N LEU A 58 -8.16 -19.14 -4.82
CA LEU A 58 -6.86 -19.73 -4.50
C LEU A 58 -6.90 -21.27 -4.49
N LYS A 59 -7.96 -21.87 -3.94
CA LYS A 59 -8.16 -23.32 -3.99
C LYS A 59 -8.30 -23.80 -5.43
N SER A 60 -9.09 -23.11 -6.25
CA SER A 60 -9.28 -23.46 -7.66
C SER A 60 -7.97 -23.36 -8.46
N LEU A 61 -7.20 -22.29 -8.27
CA LEU A 61 -5.90 -22.10 -8.92
C LEU A 61 -4.89 -23.17 -8.52
N LYS A 62 -4.79 -23.51 -7.22
CA LYS A 62 -3.91 -24.58 -6.74
C LYS A 62 -4.26 -25.95 -7.33
N GLY A 63 -5.55 -26.22 -7.55
CA GLY A 63 -5.99 -27.48 -8.16
C GLY A 63 -5.82 -27.55 -9.68
N ALA A 64 -5.76 -26.39 -10.34
CA ALA A 64 -5.75 -26.30 -11.81
C ALA A 64 -4.36 -26.00 -12.41
N LEU A 65 -3.49 -25.32 -11.68
CA LEU A 65 -2.15 -24.97 -12.14
C LEU A 65 -1.14 -26.09 -11.84
N PRO A 66 -0.08 -26.25 -12.64
CA PRO A 66 1.01 -27.15 -12.36
C PRO A 66 1.64 -26.87 -10.97
N PRO A 67 2.10 -27.92 -10.25
CA PRO A 67 2.62 -27.77 -8.88
C PRO A 67 3.83 -26.84 -8.76
N GLU A 68 4.62 -26.69 -9.83
CA GLU A 68 5.78 -25.80 -9.90
C GLU A 68 5.41 -24.33 -10.07
N VAL A 69 4.17 -24.00 -10.43
CA VAL A 69 3.71 -22.62 -10.60
C VAL A 69 3.38 -22.00 -9.26
N THR A 70 4.04 -20.88 -8.97
CA THR A 70 3.81 -20.13 -7.73
C THR A 70 2.69 -19.09 -7.89
N LEU A 71 1.89 -18.91 -6.84
CA LEU A 71 0.88 -17.86 -6.76
C LEU A 71 1.42 -16.68 -5.93
N ALA A 72 1.41 -15.48 -6.52
CA ALA A 72 1.78 -14.26 -5.84
C ALA A 72 0.54 -13.38 -5.55
N LEU A 73 0.47 -12.87 -4.33
CA LEU A 73 -0.55 -11.93 -3.87
C LEU A 73 0.13 -10.60 -3.49
N PRO A 74 0.33 -9.67 -4.44
CA PRO A 74 1.19 -8.51 -4.21
C PRO A 74 0.61 -7.48 -3.25
N SER A 75 -0.70 -7.43 -3.04
CA SER A 75 -1.33 -6.36 -2.26
C SER A 75 -2.53 -6.88 -1.49
N LEU A 76 -2.31 -7.30 -0.26
CA LEU A 76 -3.39 -7.54 0.69
C LEU A 76 -3.56 -6.31 1.58
N ARG A 77 -4.81 -5.89 1.78
CA ARG A 77 -5.14 -4.90 2.80
C ARG A 77 -4.96 -5.52 4.19
N VAL A 78 -4.73 -4.66 5.16
CA VAL A 78 -4.58 -5.05 6.58
C VAL A 78 -5.79 -5.85 7.07
N ASP A 79 -7.00 -5.37 6.77
CA ASP A 79 -8.28 -5.97 7.15
C ASP A 79 -8.63 -7.28 6.39
N SER A 80 -7.88 -7.62 5.36
CA SER A 80 -8.10 -8.81 4.51
C SER A 80 -6.99 -9.85 4.67
N PHE A 81 -6.05 -9.64 5.59
CA PHE A 81 -4.96 -10.57 5.82
C PHE A 81 -5.43 -11.77 6.64
N ASP A 82 -5.54 -12.93 6.00
CA ASP A 82 -5.76 -14.22 6.65
C ASP A 82 -4.48 -15.03 6.64
N GLY A 83 -4.10 -15.58 7.80
CA GLY A 83 -2.90 -16.39 7.95
C GLY A 83 -2.84 -17.64 7.04
N GLU A 84 -3.98 -18.16 6.60
CA GLU A 84 -4.04 -19.25 5.63
C GLU A 84 -3.41 -18.89 4.28
N PHE A 85 -3.58 -17.65 3.82
CA PHE A 85 -3.00 -17.17 2.55
C PHE A 85 -1.48 -16.97 2.62
N ALA A 86 -0.97 -16.77 3.84
CA ALA A 86 0.43 -16.51 4.09
C ALA A 86 1.31 -17.77 4.05
N GLN A 87 0.73 -18.95 4.13
CA GLN A 87 1.50 -20.21 4.21
C GLN A 87 2.17 -20.59 2.88
N ASP A 88 1.57 -20.19 1.77
CA ASP A 88 1.96 -20.62 0.42
C ASP A 88 2.75 -19.58 -0.38
N SER A 89 2.91 -18.37 0.14
CA SER A 89 3.67 -17.32 -0.54
C SER A 89 5.11 -17.25 -0.04
N ARG A 90 6.05 -16.83 -0.91
CA ARG A 90 7.43 -16.52 -0.50
C ARG A 90 7.39 -15.51 0.66
N LYS A 91 7.79 -15.93 1.87
CA LYS A 91 7.79 -15.12 3.10
C LYS A 91 8.91 -14.06 3.09
N THR A 92 8.86 -13.14 2.15
CA THR A 92 9.87 -12.08 2.03
C THR A 92 9.57 -10.89 2.93
N SER A 93 8.43 -10.27 2.77
CA SER A 93 7.99 -9.10 3.54
C SER A 93 6.50 -8.93 3.35
N LEU A 94 5.79 -8.59 4.41
CA LEU A 94 4.40 -8.20 4.33
C LEU A 94 4.28 -6.68 4.23
N THR A 95 3.42 -6.21 3.34
CA THR A 95 3.24 -4.78 3.08
C THR A 95 1.88 -4.34 3.56
N PHE A 96 1.86 -3.31 4.40
CA PHE A 96 0.65 -2.63 4.85
C PHE A 96 0.67 -1.16 4.47
N ALA A 97 -0.49 -0.59 4.17
CA ALA A 97 -0.64 0.81 3.84
C ALA A 97 -1.65 1.49 4.80
N PRO A 98 -1.26 1.84 6.03
CA PRO A 98 -2.10 2.61 6.93
C PRO A 98 -2.38 4.01 6.40
N GLU A 99 -1.45 4.57 5.62
CA GLU A 99 -1.42 5.90 5.00
C GLU A 99 -1.25 7.06 5.99
N ALA A 100 -1.74 6.93 7.24
CA ALA A 100 -1.64 7.93 8.30
C ALA A 100 -1.32 7.30 9.66
N GLY A 101 -0.61 8.04 10.50
CA GLY A 101 -0.11 7.55 11.80
C GLY A 101 -1.19 7.42 12.86
N THR A 102 -2.18 8.31 12.89
CA THR A 102 -3.24 8.31 13.90
C THR A 102 -4.58 7.84 13.35
N GLN A 103 -5.47 7.37 14.24
CA GLN A 103 -6.84 7.05 13.85
C GLN A 103 -7.57 8.30 13.33
N ARG A 104 -7.42 9.43 14.02
CA ARG A 104 -7.97 10.71 13.59
C ARG A 104 -7.66 11.01 12.12
N LEU A 105 -6.41 10.91 11.74
CA LEU A 105 -6.01 11.24 10.36
C LEU A 105 -6.44 10.14 9.37
N ARG A 106 -6.47 8.87 9.78
CA ARG A 106 -7.08 7.80 8.96
C ARG A 106 -8.57 8.04 8.69
N ASP A 107 -9.29 8.56 9.68
CA ASP A 107 -10.71 8.93 9.53
C ASP A 107 -10.88 10.14 8.60
N VAL A 108 -9.99 11.15 8.73
CA VAL A 108 -9.96 12.31 7.81
C VAL A 108 -9.77 11.86 6.35
N ILE A 109 -8.90 10.92 6.07
CA ILE A 109 -8.67 10.40 4.72
C ILE A 109 -9.64 9.29 4.31
N ASN A 110 -10.56 8.91 5.18
CA ASN A 110 -11.53 7.81 5.00
C ASN A 110 -10.85 6.48 4.61
N LYS A 111 -9.77 6.14 5.34
CA LYS A 111 -9.00 4.92 5.05
C LYS A 111 -9.71 3.67 5.56
N ASP A 112 -10.60 3.80 6.54
CA ASP A 112 -11.37 2.70 7.14
C ASP A 112 -10.46 1.51 7.53
N ILE A 113 -9.47 1.82 8.36
CA ILE A 113 -8.55 0.87 8.98
C ILE A 113 -8.26 1.36 10.40
N THR A 114 -8.48 0.50 11.38
CA THR A 114 -8.17 0.78 12.78
C THR A 114 -6.74 0.38 13.15
N GLU A 115 -6.23 0.94 14.24
CA GLU A 115 -4.92 0.54 14.76
C GLU A 115 -4.93 -0.94 15.20
N ASP A 116 -6.01 -1.40 15.81
CA ASP A 116 -6.16 -2.80 16.22
C ASP A 116 -6.08 -3.76 15.04
N GLU A 117 -6.67 -3.41 13.90
CA GLU A 117 -6.56 -4.22 12.68
C GLU A 117 -5.13 -4.28 12.16
N ILE A 118 -4.39 -3.15 12.21
CA ILE A 118 -2.97 -3.12 11.84
C ILE A 118 -2.16 -4.07 12.72
N LEU A 119 -2.37 -4.02 14.04
CA LEU A 119 -1.64 -4.84 14.99
C LEU A 119 -2.02 -6.33 14.90
N LYS A 120 -3.30 -6.65 14.72
CA LYS A 120 -3.78 -8.03 14.50
C LYS A 120 -3.22 -8.63 13.22
N ALA A 121 -3.20 -7.86 12.14
CA ALA A 121 -2.63 -8.32 10.88
C ALA A 121 -1.11 -8.56 10.99
N ALA A 122 -0.39 -7.68 11.70
CA ALA A 122 1.02 -7.88 11.99
C ALA A 122 1.24 -9.15 12.85
N GLU A 123 0.41 -9.36 13.86
CA GLU A 123 0.47 -10.55 14.71
C GLU A 123 0.25 -11.83 13.91
N SER A 124 -0.81 -11.89 13.09
CA SER A 124 -1.11 -13.03 12.21
C SER A 124 0.03 -13.31 11.23
N ALA A 125 0.65 -12.24 10.68
CA ALA A 125 1.81 -12.37 9.82
C ALA A 125 3.00 -13.00 10.56
N PHE A 126 3.26 -12.57 11.78
CA PHE A 126 4.33 -13.14 12.60
C PHE A 126 4.05 -14.60 12.96
N ASP A 127 2.81 -14.96 13.23
CA ASP A 127 2.42 -16.36 13.48
C ASP A 127 2.62 -17.21 12.22
N ALA A 128 2.35 -16.67 11.04
CA ALA A 128 2.65 -17.29 9.76
C ALA A 128 4.16 -17.35 9.43
N GLY A 129 5.05 -16.79 10.28
CA GLY A 129 6.50 -16.87 10.14
C GLY A 129 7.18 -15.72 9.40
N TYR A 130 6.46 -14.62 9.13
CA TYR A 130 7.08 -13.41 8.61
C TYR A 130 7.95 -12.75 9.70
N SER A 131 9.06 -12.14 9.28
CA SER A 131 9.96 -11.35 10.13
C SER A 131 10.30 -10.00 9.51
N ALA A 132 9.55 -9.59 8.49
CA ALA A 132 9.70 -8.30 7.85
C ALA A 132 8.33 -7.69 7.53
N VAL A 133 8.16 -6.41 7.89
CA VAL A 133 6.96 -5.61 7.60
C VAL A 133 7.36 -4.33 6.92
N LYS A 134 6.67 -3.97 5.86
CA LYS A 134 6.79 -2.69 5.18
C LYS A 134 5.50 -1.89 5.37
N LEU A 135 5.63 -0.66 5.86
CA LEU A 135 4.54 0.25 6.12
C LEU A 135 4.61 1.43 5.15
N TYR A 136 3.47 1.72 4.51
CA TYR A 136 3.33 2.90 3.65
C TYR A 136 2.52 3.99 4.33
N PHE A 137 3.05 5.20 4.27
CA PHE A 137 2.41 6.42 4.78
C PHE A 137 2.46 7.54 3.73
N MET A 138 1.62 8.55 3.93
CA MET A 138 1.68 9.81 3.20
C MET A 138 2.02 10.95 4.16
N LEU A 139 2.80 11.92 3.68
CA LEU A 139 3.13 13.16 4.37
C LEU A 139 2.47 14.35 3.68
N GLY A 140 2.05 15.33 4.44
CA GLY A 140 1.36 16.52 3.92
C GLY A 140 -0.12 16.28 3.63
N LEU A 141 -0.74 15.32 4.32
CA LEU A 141 -2.19 15.10 4.26
C LEU A 141 -2.95 16.32 4.82
N PRO A 142 -4.16 16.62 4.33
CA PRO A 142 -5.00 17.65 4.92
C PRO A 142 -5.17 17.45 6.42
N THR A 143 -4.98 18.51 7.20
CA THR A 143 -5.06 18.55 8.67
C THR A 143 -4.01 17.74 9.43
N GLU A 144 -2.94 17.28 8.78
CA GLU A 144 -1.85 16.53 9.43
C GLU A 144 -1.11 17.42 10.45
N THR A 145 -0.87 16.88 11.63
CA THR A 145 -0.15 17.51 12.75
C THR A 145 1.07 16.70 13.16
N ASP A 146 1.88 17.21 14.07
CA ASP A 146 3.05 16.50 14.60
C ASP A 146 2.65 15.23 15.38
N GLU A 147 1.47 15.22 16.01
CA GLU A 147 0.94 14.03 16.66
C GLU A 147 0.67 12.91 15.64
N ASP A 148 0.30 13.25 14.42
CA ASP A 148 0.10 12.26 13.36
C ASP A 148 1.43 11.68 12.87
N LEU A 149 2.49 12.50 12.84
CA LEU A 149 3.85 12.02 12.55
C LEU A 149 4.37 11.13 13.68
N GLN A 150 4.15 11.53 14.96
CA GLN A 150 4.47 10.69 16.09
C GLN A 150 3.72 9.36 16.05
N GLY A 151 2.46 9.37 15.64
CA GLY A 151 1.65 8.16 15.47
C GLY A 151 2.28 7.14 14.50
N ILE A 152 3.05 7.57 13.49
CA ILE A 152 3.83 6.67 12.63
C ILE A 152 4.91 5.94 13.44
N CYS A 153 5.61 6.68 14.31
CA CYS A 153 6.64 6.12 15.19
C CYS A 153 6.02 5.13 16.18
N ASP A 154 4.88 5.49 16.78
CA ASP A 154 4.16 4.68 17.76
C ASP A 154 3.66 3.35 17.14
N ILE A 155 3.15 3.37 15.92
CA ILE A 155 2.77 2.14 15.20
C ILE A 155 3.99 1.21 15.05
N CYS A 156 5.16 1.74 14.72
CA CYS A 156 6.38 0.94 14.59
C CYS A 156 6.77 0.30 15.94
N GLU A 157 6.69 1.04 17.05
CA GLU A 157 6.98 0.51 18.39
C GLU A 157 5.95 -0.56 18.81
N LYS A 158 4.68 -0.33 18.57
CA LYS A 158 3.62 -1.30 18.87
C LYS A 158 3.80 -2.61 18.07
N ILE A 159 4.13 -2.53 16.78
CA ILE A 159 4.45 -3.71 15.95
C ILE A 159 5.68 -4.44 16.50
N ARG A 160 6.72 -3.71 16.93
CA ARG A 160 7.90 -4.28 17.58
C ARG A 160 7.54 -5.01 18.87
N ALA A 161 6.69 -4.42 19.70
CA ALA A 161 6.22 -5.04 20.93
C ALA A 161 5.42 -6.32 20.68
N VAL A 162 4.56 -6.34 19.65
CA VAL A 162 3.84 -7.56 19.22
C VAL A 162 4.82 -8.65 18.81
N TYR A 163 5.84 -8.33 18.02
CA TYR A 163 6.86 -9.30 17.59
C TYR A 163 7.67 -9.86 18.77
N ALA A 164 8.08 -9.01 19.69
CA ALA A 164 8.88 -9.41 20.86
C ALA A 164 8.19 -10.48 21.72
N ARG A 165 6.86 -10.43 21.83
CA ARG A 165 6.06 -11.44 22.55
C ARG A 165 6.14 -12.84 21.93
N LYS A 166 6.43 -12.93 20.61
CA LYS A 166 6.48 -14.21 19.87
C LYS A 166 7.77 -14.99 20.06
N LYS A 167 8.77 -14.49 20.80
CA LYS A 167 10.08 -15.13 21.09
C LYS A 167 10.74 -15.77 19.85
N ARG A 168 10.71 -15.08 18.71
CA ARG A 168 11.25 -15.58 17.44
C ARG A 168 12.78 -15.46 17.39
N GLN A 169 13.46 -16.41 16.72
CA GLN A 169 14.93 -16.38 16.55
C GLN A 169 15.40 -15.31 15.54
N LYS A 170 14.60 -15.04 14.50
CA LYS A 170 14.95 -14.05 13.48
C LYS A 170 14.67 -12.63 14.00
N ALA A 171 15.56 -11.69 13.70
CA ALA A 171 15.35 -10.28 14.00
C ALA A 171 14.21 -9.70 13.15
N LEU A 172 13.35 -8.88 13.76
CA LEU A 172 12.31 -8.14 13.06
C LEU A 172 12.93 -7.04 12.20
N ARG A 173 12.48 -6.93 10.96
CA ARG A 173 12.80 -5.82 10.06
C ARG A 173 11.54 -5.00 9.79
N ILE A 174 11.56 -3.72 10.17
CA ILE A 174 10.50 -2.78 9.83
C ILE A 174 11.05 -1.78 8.81
N SER A 175 10.30 -1.57 7.74
CA SER A 175 10.58 -0.52 6.76
C SER A 175 9.38 0.41 6.67
N VAL A 176 9.62 1.70 6.80
CA VAL A 176 8.63 2.76 6.58
C VAL A 176 8.94 3.42 5.25
N SER A 177 7.94 3.56 4.40
CA SER A 177 8.03 4.30 3.15
C SER A 177 6.98 5.41 3.16
N ALA A 178 7.39 6.66 3.03
CA ALA A 178 6.51 7.80 3.02
C ALA A 178 6.51 8.49 1.65
N ALA A 179 5.32 8.69 1.07
CA ALA A 179 5.12 9.47 -0.14
C ALA A 179 4.54 10.83 0.21
N THR A 180 4.88 11.86 -0.53
CA THR A 180 4.22 13.16 -0.39
C THR A 180 2.79 13.06 -0.94
N PHE A 181 1.83 13.59 -0.20
CA PHE A 181 0.45 13.69 -0.65
C PHE A 181 0.36 14.56 -1.91
N VAL A 182 -0.32 14.05 -2.93
CA VAL A 182 -0.62 14.75 -4.17
C VAL A 182 -2.13 14.84 -4.33
N PRO A 183 -2.73 16.04 -4.30
CA PRO A 183 -4.16 16.20 -4.54
C PRO A 183 -4.49 15.84 -5.99
N LYS A 184 -5.32 14.79 -6.17
CA LYS A 184 -5.64 14.25 -7.48
C LYS A 184 -7.04 14.68 -7.94
N PRO A 185 -7.23 14.97 -9.24
CA PRO A 185 -8.54 15.31 -9.77
C PRO A 185 -9.52 14.16 -9.58
N PHE A 186 -10.81 14.52 -9.52
CA PHE A 186 -11.93 13.59 -9.32
C PHE A 186 -11.91 12.86 -7.97
N THR A 187 -11.21 13.40 -6.97
CA THR A 187 -11.22 12.93 -5.59
C THR A 187 -11.78 14.01 -4.67
N PRO A 188 -12.30 13.66 -3.48
CA PRO A 188 -12.71 14.66 -2.50
C PRO A 188 -11.60 15.66 -2.15
N PHE A 189 -10.33 15.23 -2.18
CA PHE A 189 -9.18 16.10 -1.88
C PHE A 189 -8.62 16.84 -3.09
N GLN A 190 -9.31 16.87 -4.21
CA GLN A 190 -8.81 17.54 -5.43
C GLN A 190 -8.51 19.02 -5.28
N TRP A 191 -9.19 19.70 -4.33
CA TRP A 191 -9.02 21.13 -4.08
C TRP A 191 -8.10 21.45 -2.90
N GLU A 192 -7.59 20.41 -2.23
CA GLU A 192 -6.65 20.59 -1.13
C GLU A 192 -5.31 21.13 -1.65
N ARG A 193 -4.61 21.82 -0.76
CA ARG A 193 -3.25 22.29 -1.01
C ARG A 193 -2.27 21.09 -0.94
N GLN A 194 -1.29 21.09 -1.81
CA GLN A 194 -0.09 20.24 -1.61
C GLN A 194 0.85 20.97 -0.63
N ALA A 195 1.46 20.22 0.29
CA ALA A 195 2.52 20.73 1.15
C ALA A 195 3.70 21.24 0.31
N ASP A 196 4.31 22.34 0.73
CA ASP A 196 5.51 22.87 0.07
C ASP A 196 6.79 22.10 0.46
N GLU A 197 7.90 22.48 -0.17
CA GLU A 197 9.17 21.78 0.03
C GLU A 197 9.66 21.84 1.48
N ALA A 198 9.52 23.00 2.13
CA ALA A 198 9.96 23.18 3.52
C ALA A 198 9.11 22.36 4.50
N GLU A 199 7.80 22.32 4.29
CA GLU A 199 6.88 21.49 5.08
C GLU A 199 7.18 19.99 4.91
N VAL A 200 7.42 19.53 3.69
CA VAL A 200 7.77 18.13 3.42
C VAL A 200 9.11 17.77 4.05
N ALA A 201 10.12 18.64 3.90
CA ALA A 201 11.42 18.45 4.50
C ALA A 201 11.35 18.38 6.03
N TYR A 202 10.58 19.27 6.68
CA TYR A 202 10.33 19.25 8.12
C TYR A 202 9.77 17.90 8.58
N LYS A 203 8.74 17.38 7.89
CA LYS A 203 8.10 16.12 8.23
C LYS A 203 9.02 14.91 8.04
N GLN A 204 9.83 14.93 7.00
CA GLN A 204 10.85 13.91 6.75
C GLN A 204 11.90 13.92 7.85
N ASP A 205 12.41 15.10 8.21
CA ASP A 205 13.39 15.28 9.28
C ASP A 205 12.82 14.84 10.64
N TYR A 206 11.54 15.14 10.91
CA TYR A 206 10.86 14.67 12.10
C TYR A 206 10.93 13.15 12.21
N LEU A 207 10.54 12.44 11.15
CA LEU A 207 10.56 10.98 11.13
C LEU A 207 11.98 10.41 11.21
N ILE A 208 12.96 11.02 10.57
CA ILE A 208 14.39 10.61 10.68
C ILE A 208 14.84 10.64 12.13
N LYS A 209 14.43 11.67 12.90
CA LYS A 209 14.84 11.86 14.29
C LYS A 209 14.08 10.98 15.29
N HIS A 210 12.82 10.67 15.02
CA HIS A 210 11.92 10.04 16.01
C HIS A 210 11.58 8.58 15.72
N LEU A 211 11.80 8.08 14.50
CA LEU A 211 11.59 6.67 14.22
C LEU A 211 12.48 5.78 15.09
N PRO A 212 11.95 4.65 15.58
CA PRO A 212 12.69 3.73 16.42
C PRO A 212 13.97 3.23 15.76
N ARG A 213 15.05 3.08 16.52
CA ARG A 213 16.34 2.57 16.00
C ARG A 213 16.14 1.24 15.25
N GLY A 214 16.75 1.13 14.05
CA GLY A 214 16.67 -0.07 13.22
C GLY A 214 15.45 -0.13 12.29
N VAL A 215 14.54 0.83 12.34
CA VAL A 215 13.51 1.02 11.32
C VAL A 215 14.16 1.66 10.09
N LYS A 216 14.03 1.00 8.92
CA LYS A 216 14.49 1.58 7.67
C LYS A 216 13.45 2.58 7.18
N PHE A 217 13.87 3.83 6.98
CA PHE A 217 13.01 4.88 6.43
C PHE A 217 13.40 5.20 4.99
N SER A 218 12.40 5.35 4.14
CA SER A 218 12.55 5.83 2.75
C SER A 218 11.39 6.78 2.41
N TRP A 219 11.65 7.77 1.57
CA TRP A 219 10.65 8.76 1.19
C TRP A 219 10.80 9.18 -0.27
N SER A 220 9.74 9.75 -0.83
CA SER A 220 9.76 10.36 -2.16
C SER A 220 10.43 11.73 -2.11
N ALA A 221 11.26 12.04 -3.09
CA ALA A 221 11.77 13.40 -3.26
C ALA A 221 10.62 14.39 -3.56
N TYR A 222 10.77 15.64 -3.15
CA TYR A 222 9.72 16.65 -3.30
C TYR A 222 9.40 16.95 -4.77
N TYR A 223 10.40 17.23 -5.60
CA TYR A 223 10.19 17.65 -6.99
C TYR A 223 9.40 16.66 -7.86
N PRO A 224 9.64 15.36 -7.83
CA PRO A 224 8.77 14.41 -8.52
C PRO A 224 7.31 14.49 -8.08
N SER A 225 7.03 14.67 -6.79
CA SER A 225 5.68 14.80 -6.26
C SER A 225 5.02 16.13 -6.65
N PHE A 226 5.82 17.21 -6.68
CA PHE A 226 5.37 18.52 -7.18
C PHE A 226 5.02 18.43 -8.68
N LEU A 227 5.90 17.85 -9.49
CA LEU A 227 5.65 17.65 -10.92
C LEU A 227 4.42 16.76 -11.17
N GLU A 228 4.25 15.71 -10.37
CA GLU A 228 3.03 14.88 -10.41
C GLU A 228 1.77 15.72 -10.18
N ALA A 229 1.78 16.63 -9.19
CA ALA A 229 0.64 17.50 -8.92
C ALA A 229 0.34 18.44 -10.08
N VAL A 230 1.38 19.03 -10.68
CA VAL A 230 1.25 19.90 -11.86
C VAL A 230 0.63 19.14 -13.03
N LEU A 231 1.14 17.95 -13.34
CA LEU A 231 0.66 17.13 -14.45
C LEU A 231 -0.76 16.58 -14.18
N ALA A 232 -1.04 16.16 -12.94
CA ALA A 232 -2.34 15.58 -12.57
C ALA A 232 -3.46 16.62 -12.55
N ARG A 233 -3.16 17.89 -12.21
CA ARG A 233 -4.14 18.98 -12.08
C ARG A 233 -4.17 19.91 -13.28
N GLY A 234 -3.19 19.80 -14.14
CA GLY A 234 -3.12 20.57 -15.37
C GLY A 234 -4.00 20.01 -16.48
N ASP A 235 -3.93 20.64 -17.64
CA ASP A 235 -4.65 20.23 -18.83
C ASP A 235 -3.71 20.10 -20.05
N ARG A 236 -4.30 19.91 -21.24
CA ARG A 236 -3.55 19.71 -22.49
C ARG A 236 -2.52 20.83 -22.81
N ARG A 237 -2.64 22.02 -22.22
CA ARG A 237 -1.66 23.14 -22.37
C ARG A 237 -0.28 22.76 -21.84
N LEU A 238 -0.20 21.83 -20.90
CA LEU A 238 1.07 21.28 -20.42
C LEU A 238 1.88 20.59 -21.50
N GLY A 239 1.24 20.13 -22.58
CA GLY A 239 1.95 19.58 -23.74
C GLY A 239 2.97 20.53 -24.34
N THR A 240 2.67 21.83 -24.37
CA THR A 240 3.62 22.87 -24.82
C THR A 240 4.85 22.97 -23.91
N VAL A 241 4.61 22.89 -22.59
CA VAL A 241 5.69 22.91 -21.57
C VAL A 241 6.59 21.70 -21.70
N ILE A 242 5.99 20.51 -21.84
CA ILE A 242 6.73 19.24 -22.02
C ILE A 242 7.56 19.29 -23.30
N ALA A 243 6.98 19.76 -24.42
CA ALA A 243 7.71 19.88 -25.68
C ALA A 243 8.86 20.89 -25.60
N ALA A 244 8.66 22.01 -24.87
CA ALA A 244 9.74 22.99 -24.65
C ALA A 244 10.85 22.42 -23.76
N ALA A 245 10.51 21.72 -22.69
CA ALA A 245 11.49 21.05 -21.83
C ALA A 245 12.31 20.01 -22.60
N TYR A 246 11.67 19.19 -23.42
CA TYR A 246 12.37 18.23 -24.27
C TYR A 246 13.35 18.86 -25.27
N LYS A 247 12.98 20.01 -25.86
CA LYS A 247 13.87 20.73 -26.82
C LYS A 247 15.07 21.41 -26.16
N ASN A 248 14.92 21.76 -24.88
CA ASN A 248 15.96 22.48 -24.14
C ASN A 248 16.93 21.56 -23.37
N GLY A 249 16.73 20.24 -23.42
CA GLY A 249 17.54 19.24 -22.71
C GLY A 249 17.07 19.10 -21.29
#